data_8a0e3d31cbbafee005ca0584c5ebbf95
#
_entry.id   8a0e3d31cbbafee005ca0584c5ebbf95
#
_cell.length_a   1.000
_cell.length_b   1.000
_cell.length_c   1.000
_cell.angle_alpha   90.00
_cell.angle_beta   90.00
_cell.angle_gamma   90.00
#
_symmetry.space_group_name_H-M   'P 1'
#
loop_
_entity.id
_entity.type
_entity.pdbx_description
1 polymer ?
#
loop_
_entity_poly.entity_id
_entity_poly.type
_entity_poly.pdbx_seq_one_letter_code
_entity_poly.pdbx_strand_id
1 'polypeptide(L)'
;MHKKTKGSIAELAVAARLVADGWHVLVPYGENTRYDLVAEKNGRFVRIQVKYVTPKNGKLSVNCRSSNNWSVLPYTTQEIDVLAAYNPVTGSVYYVPAANMRRSSLSLRLDPTRNKQKAFVRFASDFLELRERRGTYSTVRLV
;
A
#
# COMPACT_ATOMS: atom_id res chain seq x y z
N MET A 1 -9.90 2.76 19.37
CA MET A 1 -10.58 2.96 18.06
C MET A 1 -10.81 1.61 17.41
N HIS A 2 -12.01 1.41 16.91
CA HIS A 2 -12.40 0.16 16.29
C HIS A 2 -11.62 -0.14 15.00
N LYS A 3 -11.28 -1.41 14.75
CA LYS A 3 -10.48 -1.84 13.60
C LYS A 3 -11.07 -1.40 12.25
N LYS A 4 -12.38 -1.52 12.07
CA LYS A 4 -13.05 -1.09 10.84
C LYS A 4 -12.97 0.42 10.62
N THR A 5 -13.04 1.19 11.69
CA THR A 5 -12.89 2.66 11.64
C THR A 5 -11.49 3.06 11.18
N LYS A 6 -10.46 2.40 11.70
CA LYS A 6 -9.08 2.62 11.25
C LYS A 6 -8.93 2.33 9.76
N GLY A 7 -9.50 1.22 9.28
CA GLY A 7 -9.50 0.89 7.88
C GLY A 7 -10.14 1.96 7.01
N SER A 8 -11.32 2.43 7.40
CA SER A 8 -12.04 3.49 6.68
C SER A 8 -11.25 4.80 6.65
N ILE A 9 -10.64 5.19 7.76
CA ILE A 9 -9.79 6.39 7.83
C ILE A 9 -8.63 6.26 6.83
N ALA A 10 -7.95 5.13 6.83
CA ALA A 10 -6.81 4.90 5.93
C ALA A 10 -7.25 4.93 4.46
N GLU A 11 -8.34 4.29 4.11
CA GLU A 11 -8.87 4.30 2.75
C GLU A 11 -9.21 5.70 2.26
N LEU A 12 -9.89 6.49 3.11
CA LEU A 12 -10.24 7.88 2.78
C LEU A 12 -8.99 8.75 2.66
N ALA A 13 -8.01 8.58 3.53
CA ALA A 13 -6.75 9.33 3.49
C ALA A 13 -5.96 9.02 2.21
N VAL A 14 -5.85 7.75 1.84
CA VAL A 14 -5.17 7.32 0.61
C VAL A 14 -5.91 7.85 -0.62
N ALA A 15 -7.24 7.74 -0.65
CA ALA A 15 -8.04 8.26 -1.75
C ALA A 15 -7.83 9.76 -1.93
N ALA A 16 -7.88 10.54 -0.84
CA ALA A 16 -7.66 11.98 -0.88
C ALA A 16 -6.25 12.32 -1.40
N ARG A 17 -5.23 11.60 -0.96
CA ARG A 17 -3.85 11.81 -1.44
C ARG A 17 -3.72 11.50 -2.93
N LEU A 18 -4.30 10.42 -3.39
CA LEU A 18 -4.27 10.04 -4.81
C LEU A 18 -4.95 11.09 -5.68
N VAL A 19 -6.12 11.58 -5.27
CA VAL A 19 -6.83 12.63 -6.01
C VAL A 19 -5.99 13.91 -6.08
N ALA A 20 -5.36 14.31 -4.97
CA ALA A 20 -4.48 15.47 -4.93
C ALA A 20 -3.27 15.31 -5.86
N ASP A 21 -2.79 14.09 -6.05
CA ASP A 21 -1.66 13.77 -6.93
C ASP A 21 -2.07 13.56 -8.40
N GLY A 22 -3.33 13.77 -8.73
CA GLY A 22 -3.83 13.72 -10.10
C GLY A 22 -4.33 12.36 -10.57
N TRP A 23 -4.53 11.42 -9.65
CA TRP A 23 -5.12 10.12 -9.96
C TRP A 23 -6.64 10.17 -9.86
N HIS A 24 -7.32 9.41 -10.71
CA HIS A 24 -8.74 9.08 -10.52
C HIS A 24 -8.82 7.89 -9.57
N VAL A 25 -9.74 7.94 -8.62
CA VAL A 25 -9.92 6.86 -7.65
C VAL A 25 -11.24 6.16 -7.92
N LEU A 26 -11.18 4.84 -8.05
CA LEU A 26 -12.33 3.98 -8.24
C LEU A 26 -12.45 3.07 -7.02
N VAL A 27 -13.69 2.85 -6.59
CA VAL A 27 -13.99 1.96 -5.46
C VAL A 27 -14.73 0.74 -6.00
N PRO A 28 -14.29 -0.48 -5.65
CA PRO A 28 -15.00 -1.67 -6.11
C PRO A 28 -16.40 -1.74 -5.50
N TYR A 29 -17.34 -2.19 -6.29
CA TYR A 29 -18.69 -2.49 -5.81
C TYR A 29 -18.72 -3.92 -5.26
N GLY A 30 -19.11 -4.05 -3.99
CA GLY A 30 -19.13 -5.34 -3.29
C GLY A 30 -17.94 -5.53 -2.37
N GLU A 31 -17.85 -6.71 -1.73
CA GLU A 31 -16.91 -6.96 -0.64
C GLU A 31 -15.87 -8.05 -0.94
N ASN A 32 -15.88 -8.63 -2.13
CA ASN A 32 -15.08 -9.82 -2.44
C ASN A 32 -13.77 -9.53 -3.15
N THR A 33 -13.34 -8.27 -3.22
CA THR A 33 -12.06 -7.92 -3.83
C THR A 33 -10.94 -7.90 -2.79
N ARG A 34 -9.73 -8.23 -3.22
CA ARG A 34 -8.53 -8.17 -2.38
C ARG A 34 -7.93 -6.76 -2.30
N TYR A 35 -8.35 -5.86 -3.16
CA TYR A 35 -7.95 -4.46 -3.16
C TYR A 35 -9.10 -3.58 -2.65
N ASP A 36 -8.74 -2.46 -2.04
CA ASP A 36 -9.71 -1.49 -1.48
C ASP A 36 -10.03 -0.37 -2.47
N LEU A 37 -9.05 0.02 -3.28
CA LEU A 37 -9.13 1.12 -4.23
C LEU A 37 -8.44 0.74 -5.53
N VAL A 38 -8.88 1.40 -6.61
CA VAL A 38 -8.16 1.38 -7.88
C VAL A 38 -7.81 2.81 -8.24
N ALA A 39 -6.54 3.07 -8.51
CA ALA A 39 -6.07 4.36 -9.01
C ALA A 39 -5.89 4.26 -10.53
N GLU A 40 -6.43 5.25 -11.26
CA GLU A 40 -6.32 5.31 -12.72
C GLU A 40 -5.66 6.61 -13.13
N LYS A 41 -4.72 6.52 -14.06
CA LYS A 41 -4.08 7.66 -14.69
C LYS A 41 -3.65 7.29 -16.10
N ASN A 42 -4.06 8.09 -17.09
CA ASN A 42 -3.73 7.87 -18.50
C ASN A 42 -4.09 6.45 -19.01
N GLY A 43 -5.22 5.92 -18.55
CA GLY A 43 -5.68 4.58 -18.94
C GLY A 43 -4.97 3.43 -18.23
N ARG A 44 -4.13 3.70 -17.25
CA ARG A 44 -3.45 2.69 -16.43
C ARG A 44 -4.15 2.57 -15.09
N PHE A 45 -4.42 1.32 -14.69
CA PHE A 45 -5.16 1.00 -13.48
C PHE A 45 -4.24 0.30 -12.50
N VAL A 46 -4.22 0.78 -11.26
CA VAL A 46 -3.40 0.23 -10.17
C VAL A 46 -4.32 -0.23 -9.05
N ARG A 47 -4.30 -1.52 -8.75
CA ARG A 47 -5.11 -2.10 -7.67
C ARG A 47 -4.36 -1.92 -6.35
N ILE A 48 -5.00 -1.25 -5.40
CA ILE A 48 -4.38 -0.84 -4.14
C ILE A 48 -5.09 -1.46 -2.96
N GLN A 49 -4.33 -2.19 -2.12
CA GLN A 49 -4.76 -2.58 -0.79
C GLN A 49 -4.24 -1.56 0.21
N VAL A 50 -5.10 -1.06 1.07
CA VAL A 50 -4.76 -0.01 2.05
C VAL A 50 -4.55 -0.63 3.44
N LYS A 51 -3.53 -0.14 4.13
CA LYS A 51 -3.22 -0.54 5.51
C LYS A 51 -3.07 0.69 6.41
N TYR A 52 -3.72 0.67 7.55
CA TYR A 52 -3.52 1.63 8.63
C TYR A 52 -2.34 1.14 9.46
N VAL A 53 -1.24 1.89 9.49
CA VAL A 53 0.00 1.43 10.12
C VAL A 53 0.50 2.47 11.12
N THR A 54 0.37 2.17 12.41
CA THR A 54 0.92 3.02 13.46
C THR A 54 2.44 2.79 13.54
N PRO A 55 3.25 3.85 13.49
CA PRO A 55 4.70 3.72 13.59
C PRO A 55 5.11 3.21 14.98
N LYS A 56 6.16 2.40 15.02
CA LYS A 56 6.73 1.88 16.26
C LYS A 56 8.24 1.73 16.11
N ASN A 57 8.99 2.27 17.08
CA ASN A 57 10.46 2.19 17.09
C ASN A 57 11.10 2.69 15.78
N GLY A 58 10.60 3.81 15.24
CA GLY A 58 11.16 4.44 14.04
C GLY A 58 10.88 3.69 12.74
N LYS A 59 9.89 2.81 12.73
CA LYS A 59 9.54 2.04 11.52
C LYS A 59 8.04 1.77 11.42
N LEU A 60 7.62 1.45 10.20
CA LEU A 60 6.28 0.95 9.90
C LEU A 60 6.37 -0.53 9.57
N SER A 61 5.65 -1.36 10.29
CA SER A 61 5.51 -2.78 9.97
C SER A 61 4.23 -2.98 9.18
N VAL A 62 4.38 -3.18 7.88
CA VAL A 62 3.25 -3.29 6.95
C VAL A 62 2.87 -4.76 6.79
N ASN A 63 1.68 -5.12 7.23
CA ASN A 63 1.19 -6.48 7.11
C ASN A 63 0.88 -6.80 5.65
N CYS A 64 1.51 -7.84 5.12
CA CYS A 64 1.32 -8.31 3.74
C CYS A 64 0.26 -9.41 3.63
N ARG A 65 -0.58 -9.55 4.65
CA ARG A 65 -1.66 -10.56 4.70
C ARG A 65 -2.97 -9.91 5.11
N SER A 66 -4.07 -10.52 4.69
CA SER A 66 -5.38 -10.24 5.28
C SER A 66 -5.74 -11.34 6.26
N SER A 67 -6.50 -10.99 7.29
CA SER A 67 -7.08 -11.96 8.20
C SER A 67 -8.58 -11.74 8.32
N ASN A 68 -9.31 -12.83 8.33
CA ASN A 68 -10.70 -12.87 8.75
C ASN A 68 -10.82 -13.84 9.93
N ASN A 69 -12.04 -14.11 10.40
CA ASN A 69 -12.24 -14.99 11.54
C ASN A 69 -11.80 -16.46 11.31
N TRP A 70 -11.51 -16.84 10.08
CA TRP A 70 -11.30 -18.23 9.67
C TRP A 70 -9.94 -18.50 9.07
N SER A 71 -9.29 -17.47 8.46
CA SER A 71 -8.03 -17.68 7.74
C SER A 71 -7.18 -16.43 7.69
N VAL A 72 -5.88 -16.66 7.52
CA VAL A 72 -4.88 -15.62 7.22
C VAL A 72 -4.31 -15.92 5.85
N LEU A 73 -4.49 -15.00 4.91
CA LEU A 73 -4.08 -15.19 3.51
C LEU A 73 -3.12 -14.10 3.07
N PRO A 74 -1.92 -14.44 2.59
CA PRO A 74 -1.03 -13.48 1.97
C PRO A 74 -1.67 -12.84 0.74
N TYR A 75 -1.37 -11.56 0.49
CA TYR A 75 -1.68 -10.94 -0.78
C TYR A 75 -0.71 -11.42 -1.85
N THR A 76 -1.18 -11.50 -3.09
CA THR A 76 -0.36 -11.89 -4.22
C THR A 76 -0.30 -10.78 -5.27
N THR A 77 0.72 -10.80 -6.12
CA THR A 77 0.87 -9.85 -7.23
C THR A 77 -0.22 -10.03 -8.30
N GLN A 78 -0.92 -11.15 -8.30
CA GLN A 78 -2.06 -11.38 -9.18
C GLN A 78 -3.33 -10.71 -8.68
N GLU A 79 -3.39 -10.40 -7.39
CA GLU A 79 -4.57 -9.81 -6.75
C GLU A 79 -4.47 -8.30 -6.56
N ILE A 80 -3.26 -7.80 -6.26
CA ILE A 80 -3.00 -6.38 -6.02
C ILE A 80 -1.71 -5.95 -6.70
N ASP A 81 -1.61 -4.66 -6.97
CA ASP A 81 -0.40 -4.07 -7.54
C ASP A 81 0.43 -3.32 -6.50
N VAL A 82 -0.24 -2.76 -5.50
CA VAL A 82 0.39 -1.91 -4.47
C VAL A 82 -0.27 -2.13 -3.12
N LEU A 83 0.56 -2.14 -2.07
CA LEU A 83 0.13 -1.93 -0.69
C LEU A 83 0.36 -0.46 -0.34
N ALA A 84 -0.70 0.26 0.02
CA ALA A 84 -0.59 1.63 0.51
C ALA A 84 -0.64 1.63 2.04
N ALA A 85 0.45 2.06 2.66
CA ALA A 85 0.56 2.17 4.10
C ALA A 85 0.28 3.61 4.54
N TYR A 86 -0.77 3.81 5.32
CA TYR A 86 -1.12 5.09 5.90
C TYR A 86 -0.57 5.20 7.31
N ASN A 87 0.25 6.21 7.55
CA ASN A 87 0.78 6.56 8.87
C ASN A 87 -0.13 7.62 9.51
N PRO A 88 -0.92 7.28 10.54
CA PRO A 88 -1.87 8.22 11.14
C PRO A 88 -1.19 9.34 11.95
N VAL A 89 0.07 9.17 12.33
CA VAL A 89 0.80 10.18 13.12
C VAL A 89 1.21 11.36 12.24
N THR A 90 1.68 11.09 11.03
CA THR A 90 2.15 12.14 10.10
C THR A 90 1.16 12.44 8.98
N GLY A 91 0.19 11.56 8.74
CA GLY A 91 -0.70 11.63 7.58
C GLY A 91 -0.06 11.17 6.28
N SER A 92 1.16 10.69 6.31
CA SER A 92 1.87 10.23 5.12
C SER A 92 1.33 8.91 4.59
N VAL A 93 1.40 8.74 3.28
CA VAL A 93 1.04 7.49 2.60
C VAL A 93 2.27 6.98 1.86
N TYR A 94 2.54 5.69 2.00
CA TYR A 94 3.67 5.02 1.35
C TYR A 94 3.15 3.91 0.45
N TYR A 95 3.57 3.92 -0.81
CA TYR A 95 3.09 3.00 -1.84
C TYR A 95 4.13 1.93 -2.11
N VAL A 96 3.91 0.74 -1.57
CA VAL A 96 4.84 -0.38 -1.71
C VAL A 96 4.39 -1.28 -2.86
N PRO A 97 5.20 -1.44 -3.92
CA PRO A 97 4.85 -2.37 -4.99
C PRO A 97 4.63 -3.78 -4.45
N ALA A 98 3.62 -4.47 -4.97
CA ALA A 98 3.31 -5.83 -4.54
C ALA A 98 4.50 -6.79 -4.70
N ALA A 99 5.34 -6.54 -5.70
CA ALA A 99 6.57 -7.32 -5.91
C ALA A 99 7.55 -7.26 -4.73
N ASN A 100 7.45 -6.22 -3.89
CA ASN A 100 8.31 -6.05 -2.71
C ASN A 100 7.70 -6.65 -1.44
N MET A 101 6.48 -7.20 -1.51
CA MET A 101 5.84 -7.80 -0.36
C MET A 101 6.64 -8.98 0.18
N ARG A 102 6.59 -9.12 1.50
CA ARG A 102 7.10 -10.28 2.22
C ARG A 102 5.95 -11.24 2.52
N ARG A 103 6.29 -12.43 2.98
CA ARG A 103 5.30 -13.46 3.30
C ARG A 103 4.38 -13.08 4.45
N SER A 104 4.87 -12.32 5.42
CA SER A 104 4.07 -11.87 6.57
C SER A 104 4.00 -10.37 6.70
N SER A 105 5.12 -9.70 6.89
CA SER A 105 5.17 -8.25 6.99
C SER A 105 6.45 -7.68 6.41
N LEU A 106 6.36 -6.42 6.00
CA LEU A 106 7.45 -5.64 5.43
C LEU A 106 7.73 -4.46 6.36
N SER A 107 9.00 -4.25 6.70
CA SER A 107 9.41 -3.14 7.55
C SER A 107 9.91 -1.97 6.69
N LEU A 108 9.34 -0.79 6.90
CA LEU A 108 9.79 0.48 6.30
C LEU A 108 10.40 1.35 7.39
N ARG A 109 11.65 1.73 7.23
CA ARG A 109 12.34 2.62 8.17
C ARG A 109 11.90 4.07 7.96
N LEU A 110 11.52 4.74 9.04
CA LEU A 110 11.23 6.18 9.05
C LEU A 110 12.48 6.98 9.36
N ASP A 111 13.33 6.42 10.24
CA ASP A 111 14.56 7.06 10.70
C ASP A 111 15.79 6.25 10.29
N PRO A 112 16.98 6.88 10.20
CA PRO A 112 18.22 6.14 9.99
C PRO A 112 18.44 5.06 11.04
N THR A 113 19.08 3.96 10.67
CA THR A 113 19.45 2.91 11.62
C THR A 113 20.55 3.43 12.57
N ARG A 114 20.64 2.87 13.80
CA ARG A 114 21.64 3.27 14.79
C ARG A 114 23.08 3.16 14.27
N ASN A 115 23.36 2.15 13.45
CA ASN A 115 24.67 1.91 12.86
C ASN A 115 24.80 2.52 11.47
N LYS A 116 23.89 3.37 11.05
CA LYS A 116 23.80 3.97 9.71
C LYS A 116 23.81 2.95 8.57
N GLN A 117 23.37 1.72 8.85
CA GLN A 117 23.27 0.67 7.85
C GLN A 117 22.24 1.09 6.77
N LYS A 118 22.64 0.98 5.51
CA LYS A 118 21.78 1.24 4.35
C LYS A 118 21.51 -0.02 3.54
N ALA A 119 22.41 -0.99 3.57
CA ALA A 119 22.24 -2.25 2.87
C ALA A 119 21.09 -3.06 3.47
N PHE A 120 20.24 -3.63 2.61
CA PHE A 120 19.07 -4.44 2.99
C PHE A 120 18.00 -3.71 3.82
N VAL A 121 18.08 -2.39 3.89
CA VAL A 121 17.10 -1.55 4.60
C VAL A 121 16.19 -0.89 3.57
N ARG A 122 14.86 -0.98 3.80
CA ARG A 122 13.87 -0.24 3.03
C ARG A 122 13.48 1.01 3.79
N PHE A 123 13.73 2.17 3.18
CA PHE A 123 13.33 3.46 3.75
C PHE A 123 11.95 3.84 3.24
N ALA A 124 11.08 4.28 4.16
CA ALA A 124 9.73 4.71 3.82
C ALA A 124 9.73 5.85 2.78
N SER A 125 10.72 6.74 2.87
CA SER A 125 10.87 7.87 1.94
C SER A 125 11.01 7.47 0.46
N ASP A 126 11.41 6.23 0.17
CA ASP A 126 11.51 5.73 -1.20
C ASP A 126 10.15 5.37 -1.81
N PHE A 127 9.08 5.37 -1.00
CA PHE A 127 7.76 4.91 -1.40
C PHE A 127 6.68 6.00 -1.30
N LEU A 128 7.05 7.27 -1.30
CA LEU A 128 6.11 8.39 -1.14
C LEU A 128 5.23 8.65 -2.36
N GLU A 129 5.62 8.16 -3.53
CA GLU A 129 4.88 8.40 -4.76
C GLU A 129 4.39 7.10 -5.37
N LEU A 130 3.14 7.11 -5.82
CA LEU A 130 2.63 6.06 -6.68
C LEU A 130 3.18 6.31 -8.08
N ARG A 131 4.06 5.43 -8.54
CA ARG A 131 4.74 5.58 -9.83
C ARG A 131 4.10 4.72 -10.90
N GLU A 132 3.94 5.31 -12.08
CA GLU A 132 3.72 4.57 -13.30
C GLU A 132 5.06 3.95 -13.73
N ARG A 133 5.32 2.72 -13.32
CA ARG A 133 6.47 2.00 -13.85
C ARG A 133 6.11 1.40 -15.20
N ARG A 134 6.90 1.70 -16.22
CA ARG A 134 6.82 0.99 -17.49
C ARG A 134 6.93 -0.52 -17.21
N GLY A 135 5.90 -1.28 -17.59
CA GLY A 135 5.88 -2.72 -17.51
C GLY A 135 5.55 -3.32 -16.14
N THR A 136 5.39 -2.52 -15.07
CA THR A 136 5.09 -3.06 -13.73
C THR A 136 3.60 -3.32 -13.51
N TYR A 137 2.76 -2.54 -14.14
CA TYR A 137 1.31 -2.75 -14.15
C TYR A 137 0.90 -3.26 -15.51
N SER A 138 1.71 -4.12 -16.01
CA SER A 138 1.64 -4.52 -17.35
C SER A 138 0.26 -4.91 -17.76
N THR A 139 -0.18 -4.09 -18.27
CA THR A 139 -0.79 -4.18 -19.53
C THR A 139 -0.56 -5.54 -20.12
N VAL A 140 -1.58 -6.27 -20.07
CA VAL A 140 -1.86 -7.18 -21.14
C VAL A 140 -1.66 -6.36 -22.41
N ARG A 141 -0.61 -6.61 -23.13
CA ARG A 141 -0.54 -6.16 -24.51
C ARG A 141 -1.72 -6.77 -25.20
N LEU A 142 -2.69 -5.95 -25.45
CA LEU A 142 -3.67 -6.25 -26.46
C LEU A 142 -2.93 -6.29 -27.78
N VAL A 143 -2.67 -7.44 -28.19
CA VAL A 143 -2.22 -7.68 -29.55
C VAL A 143 -3.35 -7.35 -30.50
#